data_716f1435d1bc1c3dea059e369ab3233a
#
_entry.id   716f1435d1bc1c3dea059e369ab3233a
#
_cell.length_a   1.000
_cell.length_b   1.000
_cell.length_c   1.000
_cell.angle_alpha   90.00
_cell.angle_beta   90.00
_cell.angle_gamma   90.00
#
_symmetry.space_group_name_H-M   'P 1'
#
loop_
_entity.id
_entity.type
_entity.pdbx_description
1 polymer ?
#
loop_
_entity_poly.entity_id
_entity_poly.type
_entity_poly.pdbx_seq_one_letter_code
_entity_poly.pdbx_strand_id
1 'polypeptide(L)'
;MSFAEMNLYVPIKEVLGMYDPFHEMDIRQFVDAMNVLYKERKKETNLKIHRHKAGLSQKELAELAGIPIRTIQQYEQRQKNINKAQVQYLIALSKVLCCEISDLVEYLD
;
A
#
# COMPACT_ATOMS: atom_id res chain seq x y z
N MET A 1 12.27 -29.76 -9.01
CA MET A 1 10.98 -29.45 -9.59
C MET A 1 10.24 -28.49 -8.71
N SER A 2 9.79 -27.41 -9.30
CA SER A 2 9.08 -26.44 -8.52
C SER A 2 7.75 -27.03 -8.08
N PHE A 3 7.11 -26.35 -7.15
CA PHE A 3 5.82 -26.76 -6.71
C PHE A 3 4.86 -26.97 -7.89
N ALA A 4 4.92 -26.10 -8.86
CA ALA A 4 4.05 -26.19 -10.01
C ALA A 4 4.44 -27.33 -10.93
N GLU A 5 5.68 -27.78 -10.87
CA GLU A 5 6.17 -28.80 -11.77
C GLU A 5 6.19 -30.17 -11.19
N MET A 6 6.09 -30.27 -9.89
CA MET A 6 6.13 -31.55 -9.26
C MET A 6 5.22 -32.51 -9.91
N ASN A 7 4.11 -32.01 -10.33
CA ASN A 7 3.20 -32.76 -11.12
C ASN A 7 2.44 -31.79 -11.92
N LEU A 8 3.04 -30.67 -12.11
CA LEU A 8 2.49 -29.62 -12.86
C LEU A 8 1.25 -29.05 -12.22
N TYR A 9 0.62 -29.78 -11.35
CA TYR A 9 -0.55 -29.29 -10.66
C TYR A 9 -0.87 -30.21 -9.51
N VAL A 10 -0.75 -29.70 -8.30
CA VAL A 10 -1.12 -30.42 -7.09
C VAL A 10 -2.09 -29.55 -6.34
N PRO A 11 -3.26 -30.08 -5.97
CA PRO A 11 -4.18 -29.30 -5.15
C PRO A 11 -3.49 -28.84 -3.88
N ILE A 12 -3.76 -27.62 -3.50
CA ILE A 12 -3.05 -27.03 -2.38
C ILE A 12 -3.24 -27.82 -1.09
N LYS A 13 -4.39 -28.41 -0.90
CA LYS A 13 -4.63 -29.21 0.29
C LYS A 13 -3.73 -30.43 0.37
N GLU A 14 -3.34 -30.99 -0.78
CA GLU A 14 -2.41 -32.10 -0.79
C GLU A 14 -1.00 -31.64 -0.52
N VAL A 15 -0.64 -30.49 -1.05
CA VAL A 15 0.69 -29.95 -0.85
C VAL A 15 0.90 -29.55 0.59
N LEU A 16 -0.10 -28.92 1.20
CA LEU A 16 -0.01 -28.48 2.57
C LEU A 16 -0.21 -29.60 3.56
N GLY A 17 -0.45 -30.81 3.05
CA GLY A 17 -0.66 -31.95 3.90
C GLY A 17 -2.05 -31.90 4.47
N MET A 18 -2.13 -31.86 5.78
CA MET A 18 -3.42 -31.90 6.41
C MET A 18 -4.01 -30.54 6.70
N TYR A 19 -3.30 -29.49 6.34
CA TYR A 19 -3.79 -28.15 6.59
C TYR A 19 -3.99 -27.40 5.29
N ASP A 20 -5.21 -26.92 5.08
CA ASP A 20 -5.56 -26.05 3.97
C ASP A 20 -6.54 -25.03 4.52
N PRO A 21 -6.08 -23.80 4.75
CA PRO A 21 -6.95 -22.79 5.36
C PRO A 21 -8.15 -22.43 4.51
N PHE A 22 -8.14 -22.78 3.23
CA PHE A 22 -9.24 -22.44 2.33
C PHE A 22 -10.11 -23.61 1.97
N HIS A 23 -9.84 -24.79 2.51
CA HIS A 23 -10.54 -26.00 2.12
C HIS A 23 -12.03 -25.93 2.39
N GLU A 24 -12.43 -25.38 3.52
CA GLU A 24 -13.81 -25.29 3.92
C GLU A 24 -14.45 -23.98 3.49
N MET A 25 -13.71 -23.13 2.81
CA MET A 25 -14.17 -21.79 2.47
C MET A 25 -14.78 -21.80 1.07
N ASP A 26 -16.00 -21.29 0.94
CA ASP A 26 -16.59 -21.17 -0.39
C ASP A 26 -15.99 -19.94 -1.08
N ILE A 27 -16.29 -19.79 -2.37
CA ILE A 27 -15.67 -18.75 -3.15
C ILE A 27 -16.04 -17.35 -2.65
N ARG A 28 -17.23 -17.19 -2.14
CA ARG A 28 -17.66 -15.90 -1.61
C ARG A 28 -16.84 -15.52 -0.37
N GLN A 29 -16.66 -16.48 0.53
CA GLN A 29 -15.84 -16.24 1.71
C GLN A 29 -14.40 -15.96 1.35
N PHE A 30 -13.89 -16.66 0.35
CA PHE A 30 -12.53 -16.45 -0.12
C PHE A 30 -12.36 -15.03 -0.68
N VAL A 31 -13.31 -14.59 -1.50
CA VAL A 31 -13.26 -13.24 -2.07
C VAL A 31 -13.35 -12.20 -0.97
N ASP A 32 -14.23 -12.40 0.01
CA ASP A 32 -14.35 -11.47 1.12
C ASP A 32 -13.05 -11.38 1.92
N ALA A 33 -12.42 -12.52 2.17
CA ALA A 33 -11.15 -12.54 2.89
C ALA A 33 -10.07 -11.79 2.11
N MET A 34 -10.01 -11.98 0.80
CA MET A 34 -9.04 -11.28 -0.03
C MET A 34 -9.32 -9.79 -0.05
N ASN A 35 -10.59 -9.39 -0.08
CA ASN A 35 -10.95 -7.97 -0.04
C ASN A 35 -10.51 -7.32 1.26
N VAL A 36 -10.68 -8.02 2.37
CA VAL A 36 -10.24 -7.50 3.67
C VAL A 36 -8.73 -7.30 3.67
N LEU A 37 -7.97 -8.29 3.20
CA LEU A 37 -6.52 -8.18 3.10
C LEU A 37 -6.11 -7.04 2.20
N TYR A 38 -6.80 -6.88 1.06
CA TYR A 38 -6.50 -5.80 0.14
C TYR A 38 -6.75 -4.44 0.79
N LYS A 39 -7.85 -4.28 1.49
CA LYS A 39 -8.16 -3.03 2.17
C LYS A 39 -7.14 -2.71 3.25
N GLU A 40 -6.66 -3.71 3.96
CA GLU A 40 -5.63 -3.47 4.96
C GLU A 40 -4.32 -3.04 4.34
N ARG A 41 -3.96 -3.61 3.19
CA ARG A 41 -2.75 -3.20 2.48
C ARG A 41 -2.86 -1.75 2.00
N LYS A 42 -4.09 -1.29 1.73
CA LYS A 42 -4.34 0.08 1.29
C LYS A 42 -4.68 1.01 2.43
N LYS A 43 -4.52 0.57 3.65
CA LYS A 43 -4.82 1.37 4.82
C LYS A 43 -3.92 2.60 4.90
N GLU A 44 -2.65 2.44 4.57
CA GLU A 44 -1.73 3.55 4.57
C GLU A 44 -1.59 4.14 3.18
N THR A 45 -1.45 5.46 3.13
CA THR A 45 -1.22 6.13 1.86
C THR A 45 0.21 5.91 1.39
N ASN A 46 0.44 6.07 0.11
CA ASN A 46 1.78 5.97 -0.44
C ASN A 46 2.69 7.04 0.17
N LEU A 47 2.17 8.23 0.43
CA LEU A 47 2.94 9.29 1.07
C LEU A 47 3.44 8.83 2.45
N LYS A 48 2.57 8.25 3.24
CA LYS A 48 2.94 7.78 4.57
C LYS A 48 3.98 6.67 4.49
N ILE A 49 3.79 5.74 3.56
CA ILE A 49 4.74 4.63 3.36
C ILE A 49 6.13 5.17 3.02
N HIS A 50 6.21 6.10 2.07
CA HIS A 50 7.50 6.66 1.67
C HIS A 50 8.11 7.52 2.77
N ARG A 51 7.27 8.22 3.54
CA ARG A 51 7.76 8.99 4.67
C ARG A 51 8.42 8.08 5.70
N HIS A 52 7.77 6.97 6.02
CA HIS A 52 8.32 6.01 6.97
C HIS A 52 9.62 5.39 6.44
N LYS A 53 9.67 5.07 5.17
CA LYS A 53 10.90 4.53 4.56
C LYS A 53 12.05 5.52 4.66
N ALA A 54 11.75 6.81 4.59
CA ALA A 54 12.75 7.84 4.71
C ALA A 54 13.12 8.14 6.16
N GLY A 55 12.41 7.55 7.11
CA GLY A 55 12.69 7.76 8.53
C GLY A 55 12.29 9.13 9.04
N LEU A 56 11.31 9.76 8.40
CA LEU A 56 10.91 11.13 8.74
C LEU A 56 9.60 11.15 9.49
N SER A 57 9.49 12.07 10.45
CA SER A 57 8.20 12.37 11.07
C SER A 57 7.41 13.28 10.14
N GLN A 58 6.12 13.44 10.41
CA GLN A 58 5.30 14.37 9.65
C GLN A 58 5.85 15.79 9.73
N LYS A 59 6.31 16.17 10.92
CA LYS A 59 6.87 17.50 11.12
C LYS A 59 8.16 17.69 10.31
N GLU A 60 9.03 16.69 10.34
CA GLU A 60 10.27 16.76 9.60
C GLU A 60 10.02 16.85 8.09
N LEU A 61 9.10 16.04 7.60
CA LEU A 61 8.75 16.07 6.19
C LEU A 61 8.18 17.44 5.81
N ALA A 62 7.29 17.97 6.64
CA ALA A 62 6.69 19.27 6.39
C ALA A 62 7.75 20.37 6.31
N GLU A 63 8.71 20.36 7.23
CA GLU A 63 9.77 21.34 7.24
C GLU A 63 10.68 21.22 6.02
N LEU A 64 11.08 20.00 5.68
CA LEU A 64 11.99 19.77 4.57
C LEU A 64 11.32 20.08 3.22
N ALA A 65 10.04 19.78 3.09
CA ALA A 65 9.33 20.00 1.84
C ALA A 65 8.75 21.43 1.73
N GLY A 66 8.74 22.16 2.84
CA GLY A 66 8.14 23.50 2.83
C GLY A 66 6.62 23.45 2.70
N ILE A 67 6.00 22.43 3.25
CA ILE A 67 4.55 22.23 3.20
C ILE A 67 4.00 22.29 4.62
N PRO A 68 2.85 22.93 4.85
CA PRO A 68 2.27 22.95 6.19
C PRO A 68 2.03 21.53 6.69
N ILE A 69 2.36 21.29 7.95
CA ILE A 69 2.18 19.95 8.53
C ILE A 69 0.74 19.48 8.43
N ARG A 70 -0.20 20.41 8.58
CA ARG A 70 -1.62 20.06 8.48
C ARG A 70 -1.94 19.49 7.11
N THR A 71 -1.33 20.01 6.07
CA THR A 71 -1.54 19.50 4.71
C THR A 71 -1.02 18.08 4.58
N ILE A 72 0.17 17.80 5.13
CA ILE A 72 0.72 16.45 5.15
C ILE A 72 -0.25 15.51 5.87
N GLN A 73 -0.73 15.93 7.03
CA GLN A 73 -1.67 15.12 7.81
C GLN A 73 -2.95 14.84 7.04
N GLN A 74 -3.46 15.84 6.34
CA GLN A 74 -4.69 15.68 5.57
C GLN A 74 -4.52 14.69 4.42
N TYR A 75 -3.37 14.71 3.76
CA TYR A 75 -3.09 13.72 2.72
C TYR A 75 -2.98 12.32 3.30
N GLU A 76 -2.27 12.17 4.42
CA GLU A 76 -2.08 10.86 5.02
C GLU A 76 -3.37 10.28 5.61
N GLN A 77 -4.26 11.14 6.05
CA GLN A 77 -5.56 10.71 6.59
C GLN A 77 -6.64 10.64 5.51
N ARG A 78 -6.27 10.87 4.27
CA ARG A 78 -7.17 10.87 3.11
C ARG A 78 -8.29 11.90 3.22
N GLN A 79 -8.06 12.95 3.99
CA GLN A 79 -8.98 14.09 4.05
C GLN A 79 -8.85 14.96 2.82
N LYS A 80 -7.68 14.93 2.18
CA LYS A 80 -7.43 15.57 0.90
C LYS A 80 -6.87 14.55 -0.07
N ASN A 81 -7.24 14.66 -1.33
CA ASN A 81 -6.75 13.77 -2.36
C ASN A 81 -5.40 14.28 -2.88
N ILE A 82 -4.34 13.53 -2.61
CA ILE A 82 -3.00 13.91 -3.04
C ILE A 82 -2.90 13.99 -4.56
N ASN A 83 -3.76 13.27 -5.28
CA ASN A 83 -3.76 13.32 -6.74
C ASN A 83 -4.14 14.69 -7.27
N LYS A 84 -4.78 15.50 -6.44
CA LYS A 84 -5.15 16.88 -6.79
C LYS A 84 -4.26 17.91 -6.13
N ALA A 85 -3.14 17.48 -5.57
CA ALA A 85 -2.22 18.39 -4.92
C ALA A 85 -1.55 19.31 -5.94
N GLN A 86 -1.08 20.45 -5.45
CA GLN A 86 -0.32 21.36 -6.29
C GLN A 86 0.95 20.67 -6.77
N VAL A 87 1.31 20.90 -8.03
CA VAL A 87 2.51 20.29 -8.60
C VAL A 87 3.73 20.60 -7.76
N GLN A 88 3.82 21.82 -7.25
CA GLN A 88 4.95 22.24 -6.41
C GLN A 88 5.11 21.36 -5.18
N TYR A 89 3.99 20.98 -4.55
CA TYR A 89 4.03 20.11 -3.40
C TYR A 89 4.50 18.72 -3.79
N LEU A 90 3.99 18.19 -4.89
CA LEU A 90 4.37 16.87 -5.36
C LEU A 90 5.87 16.81 -5.69
N ILE A 91 6.38 17.85 -6.34
CA ILE A 91 7.81 17.92 -6.65
C ILE A 91 8.64 17.97 -5.38
N ALA A 92 8.23 18.80 -4.41
CA ALA A 92 8.95 18.92 -3.17
C ALA A 92 8.97 17.59 -2.41
N LEU A 93 7.83 16.93 -2.33
CA LEU A 93 7.75 15.64 -1.64
C LEU A 93 8.58 14.59 -2.34
N SER A 94 8.56 14.54 -3.66
CA SER A 94 9.34 13.56 -4.40
C SER A 94 10.83 13.75 -4.16
N LYS A 95 11.29 14.98 -4.10
CA LYS A 95 12.70 15.27 -3.85
C LYS A 95 13.12 14.91 -2.44
N VAL A 96 12.31 15.27 -1.44
CA VAL A 96 12.64 14.97 -0.05
C VAL A 96 12.63 13.47 0.20
N LEU A 97 11.67 12.78 -0.38
CA LEU A 97 11.50 11.34 -0.17
C LEU A 97 12.28 10.49 -1.16
N CYS A 98 12.97 11.12 -2.11
CA CYS A 98 13.77 10.42 -3.13
C CYS A 98 12.96 9.39 -3.87
N CYS A 99 11.78 9.77 -4.31
CA CYS A 99 10.90 8.89 -5.07
C CYS A 99 10.29 9.67 -6.24
N GLU A 100 9.59 8.94 -7.10
CA GLU A 100 8.89 9.55 -8.23
C GLU A 100 7.55 10.11 -7.77
N ILE A 101 7.05 11.12 -8.47
CA ILE A 101 5.71 11.64 -8.17
C ILE A 101 4.69 10.53 -8.32
N SER A 102 4.87 9.67 -9.32
CA SER A 102 3.96 8.53 -9.52
C SER A 102 3.92 7.58 -8.34
N ASP A 103 4.98 7.57 -7.52
CA ASP A 103 4.99 6.75 -6.31
C ASP A 103 4.16 7.34 -5.17
N LEU A 104 3.84 8.61 -5.26
CA LEU A 104 3.11 9.31 -4.20
C LEU A 104 1.62 9.38 -4.45
N VAL A 105 1.20 9.32 -5.71
CA VAL A 105 -0.22 9.42 -6.02
C VAL A 105 -0.92 8.12 -5.64
N GLU A 106 -2.22 8.23 -5.37
CA GLU A 106 -3.04 7.10 -4.99
C GLU A 106 -3.84 6.64 -6.20
N TYR A 107 -3.75 5.36 -6.51
CA TYR A 107 -4.53 4.78 -7.61
C TYR A 107 -5.82 4.24 -7.02
N LEU A 108 -6.72 5.15 -6.72
CA LEU A 108 -8.01 4.79 -6.18
C LEU A 108 -9.02 4.70 -7.31
N ASP A 109 -9.84 3.70 -7.23
CA ASP A 109 -10.92 3.52 -8.19
C ASP A 109 -12.05 4.49 -7.94
#